data_75680e3db324edc2f79ebadf3183060c
#
_entry.id   75680e3db324edc2f79ebadf3183060c
#
_cell.length_a   1.000
_cell.length_b   1.000
_cell.length_c   1.000
_cell.angle_alpha   90.00
_cell.angle_beta   90.00
_cell.angle_gamma   90.00
#
_symmetry.space_group_name_H-M   'P 1'
#
loop_
_entity.id
_entity.type
_entity.pdbx_description
1 polymer ?
#
loop_
_entity_poly.entity_id
_entity_poly.type
_entity_poly.pdbx_seq_one_letter_code
_entity_poly.pdbx_strand_id
1 'polypeptide(L)'
;LAVISRELRIAARNPGEWLQPLFFLLVVITLFPLGVGPSPLLLATLAPALIWITALLAVLLSVDRLFRDDFEDGTLEQWVLGSGPVWLNSLAKVAAHWLLTGLPIVCLSPLFCVMLNLDYQWIPTVALSLLLGTPILSLLAALGGALTVGLRQSSALLPIIIMPLMVPVLILATQAIGSSLNGGTFFLWLAALLSFSLTFLPLAIAISLKAAVSR
;
A
#
# COMPACT_ATOMS: atom_id res chain seq x y z
N LEU A 1 -2.64 12.64 15.94
CA LEU A 1 -1.19 12.54 16.19
C LEU A 1 -0.86 11.41 17.19
N ALA A 2 -1.63 11.24 18.27
CA ALA A 2 -1.39 10.20 19.28
C ALA A 2 -1.39 8.78 18.69
N VAL A 3 -2.33 8.46 17.79
CA VAL A 3 -2.40 7.15 17.12
C VAL A 3 -1.15 6.91 16.26
N ILE A 4 -0.75 7.86 15.43
CA ILE A 4 0.45 7.72 14.57
C ILE A 4 1.69 7.49 15.44
N SER A 5 1.89 8.27 16.51
CA SER A 5 3.05 8.10 17.38
C SER A 5 3.05 6.77 18.14
N ARG A 6 1.87 6.24 18.49
CA ARG A 6 1.72 4.89 19.06
C ARG A 6 2.17 3.83 18.04
N GLU A 7 1.64 3.86 16.82
CA GLU A 7 1.96 2.90 15.77
C GLU A 7 3.46 2.89 15.42
N LEU A 8 4.05 4.08 15.23
CA LEU A 8 5.49 4.20 14.95
C LEU A 8 6.35 3.66 16.11
N ARG A 9 5.91 3.83 17.35
CA ARG A 9 6.61 3.31 18.52
C ARG A 9 6.51 1.79 18.64
N ILE A 10 5.35 1.23 18.30
CA ILE A 10 5.15 -0.23 18.23
C ILE A 10 6.04 -0.82 17.13
N ALA A 11 6.05 -0.22 15.95
CA ALA A 11 6.90 -0.64 14.84
C ALA A 11 8.39 -0.60 15.19
N ALA A 12 8.85 0.45 15.90
CA ALA A 12 10.24 0.54 16.34
C ALA A 12 10.66 -0.59 17.29
N ARG A 13 9.71 -1.18 18.03
CA ARG A 13 9.96 -2.31 18.93
C ARG A 13 9.95 -3.66 18.22
N ASN A 14 9.21 -3.79 17.12
CA ASN A 14 9.06 -5.02 16.34
C ASN A 14 9.47 -4.78 14.87
N PRO A 15 10.78 -4.56 14.58
CA PRO A 15 11.24 -4.20 13.24
C PRO A 15 10.98 -5.31 12.19
N GLY A 16 10.91 -6.57 12.61
CA GLY A 16 10.67 -7.70 11.69
C GLY A 16 9.34 -7.62 10.93
N GLU A 17 8.31 -7.06 11.53
CA GLU A 17 6.97 -7.05 10.95
C GLU A 17 6.84 -6.06 9.78
N TRP A 18 7.38 -4.85 9.92
CA TRP A 18 7.30 -3.84 8.87
C TRP A 18 8.43 -3.93 7.85
N LEU A 19 9.56 -4.58 8.20
CA LEU A 19 10.64 -4.86 7.26
C LEU A 19 10.33 -6.03 6.32
N GLN A 20 9.48 -6.98 6.73
CA GLN A 20 9.13 -8.15 5.93
C GLN A 20 8.60 -7.81 4.53
N PRO A 21 7.65 -6.87 4.34
CA PRO A 21 7.18 -6.46 3.02
C PRO A 21 8.27 -5.81 2.17
N LEU A 22 9.15 -5.02 2.78
CA LEU A 22 10.26 -4.38 2.09
C LEU A 22 11.31 -5.40 1.65
N PHE A 23 11.63 -6.35 2.52
CA PHE A 23 12.52 -7.45 2.18
C PHE A 23 11.97 -8.30 1.04
N PHE A 24 10.67 -8.65 1.10
CA PHE A 24 9.99 -9.36 0.03
C PHE A 24 10.10 -8.61 -1.30
N LEU A 25 9.83 -7.31 -1.30
CA LEU A 25 9.94 -6.47 -2.49
C LEU A 25 11.36 -6.47 -3.06
N LEU A 26 12.38 -6.30 -2.20
CA LEU A 26 13.78 -6.34 -2.63
C LEU A 26 14.17 -7.70 -3.22
N VAL A 27 13.74 -8.78 -2.60
CA VAL A 27 14.00 -10.14 -3.11
C VAL A 27 13.39 -10.32 -4.49
N VAL A 28 12.11 -9.96 -4.69
CA VAL A 28 11.44 -10.11 -5.99
C VAL A 28 12.13 -9.29 -7.07
N ILE A 29 12.43 -8.00 -6.81
CA ILE A 29 13.09 -7.12 -7.77
C ILE A 29 14.52 -7.59 -8.10
N THR A 30 15.23 -8.22 -7.14
CA THR A 30 16.56 -8.78 -7.36
C THR A 30 16.51 -10.09 -8.14
N LEU A 31 15.56 -10.99 -7.83
CA LEU A 31 15.46 -12.29 -8.48
C LEU A 31 14.91 -12.21 -9.90
N PHE A 32 14.10 -11.19 -10.20
CA PHE A 32 13.46 -11.08 -11.51
C PHE A 32 14.47 -10.95 -12.67
N PRO A 33 15.48 -10.06 -12.63
CA PRO A 33 16.53 -10.01 -13.66
C PRO A 33 17.30 -11.32 -13.82
N LEU A 34 17.49 -12.06 -12.71
CA LEU A 34 18.15 -13.36 -12.75
C LEU A 34 17.30 -14.43 -13.44
N GLY A 35 15.99 -14.38 -13.28
CA GLY A 35 15.05 -15.34 -13.86
C GLY A 35 14.74 -15.08 -15.35
N VAL A 36 14.61 -13.80 -15.75
CA VAL A 36 14.28 -13.39 -17.13
C VAL A 36 15.51 -13.33 -18.03
N GLY A 37 16.69 -13.21 -17.43
CA GLY A 37 17.96 -13.05 -18.14
C GLY A 37 18.38 -11.58 -18.28
N PRO A 38 19.66 -11.35 -18.68
CA PRO A 38 20.31 -10.03 -18.60
C PRO A 38 20.01 -9.12 -19.81
N SER A 39 18.82 -9.20 -20.41
CA SER A 39 18.45 -8.32 -21.53
C SER A 39 18.03 -6.95 -21.01
N PRO A 40 18.84 -5.88 -21.19
CA PRO A 40 18.52 -4.56 -20.65
C PRO A 40 17.21 -3.99 -21.19
N LEU A 41 16.95 -4.20 -22.48
CA LEU A 41 15.73 -3.71 -23.13
C LEU A 41 14.46 -4.38 -22.57
N LEU A 42 14.52 -5.69 -22.35
CA LEU A 42 13.39 -6.44 -21.80
C LEU A 42 13.11 -6.02 -20.34
N LEU A 43 14.16 -5.86 -19.53
CA LEU A 43 14.03 -5.42 -18.15
C LEU A 43 13.44 -4.02 -18.06
N ALA A 44 13.93 -3.06 -18.85
CA ALA A 44 13.39 -1.71 -18.89
C ALA A 44 11.93 -1.67 -19.33
N THR A 45 11.54 -2.51 -20.30
CA THR A 45 10.14 -2.59 -20.77
C THR A 45 9.20 -3.13 -19.71
N LEU A 46 9.64 -4.11 -18.93
CA LEU A 46 8.83 -4.74 -17.89
C LEU A 46 8.88 -3.98 -16.54
N ALA A 47 9.85 -3.08 -16.35
CA ALA A 47 10.10 -2.40 -15.10
C ALA A 47 8.86 -1.71 -14.48
N PRO A 48 8.04 -0.92 -15.22
CA PRO A 48 6.86 -0.29 -14.63
C PRO A 48 5.89 -1.30 -14.02
N ALA A 49 5.61 -2.39 -14.75
CA ALA A 49 4.71 -3.43 -14.27
C ALA A 49 5.29 -4.18 -13.06
N LEU A 50 6.58 -4.51 -13.08
CA LEU A 50 7.26 -5.21 -11.98
C LEU A 50 7.28 -4.39 -10.70
N ILE A 51 7.66 -3.11 -10.78
CA ILE A 51 7.69 -2.21 -9.63
C ILE A 51 6.30 -2.17 -8.99
N TRP A 52 5.26 -1.99 -9.80
CA TRP A 52 3.90 -1.83 -9.29
C TRP A 52 3.27 -3.13 -8.77
N ILE A 53 3.46 -4.25 -9.46
CA ILE A 53 2.99 -5.56 -8.98
C ILE A 53 3.67 -5.89 -7.65
N THR A 54 4.98 -5.67 -7.56
CA THR A 54 5.72 -5.97 -6.33
C THR A 54 5.33 -5.05 -5.18
N ALA A 55 5.13 -3.75 -5.45
CA ALA A 55 4.64 -2.79 -4.46
C ALA A 55 3.24 -3.16 -3.95
N LEU A 56 2.33 -3.56 -4.85
CA LEU A 56 1.00 -4.05 -4.51
C LEU A 56 1.06 -5.27 -3.59
N LEU A 57 1.86 -6.27 -3.95
CA LEU A 57 2.03 -7.48 -3.15
C LEU A 57 2.67 -7.18 -1.78
N ALA A 58 3.63 -6.26 -1.72
CA ALA A 58 4.24 -5.82 -0.46
C ALA A 58 3.22 -5.15 0.46
N VAL A 59 2.35 -4.28 -0.08
CA VAL A 59 1.27 -3.65 0.69
C VAL A 59 0.25 -4.69 1.17
N LEU A 60 -0.14 -5.65 0.34
CA LEU A 60 -1.05 -6.73 0.75
C LEU A 60 -0.47 -7.59 1.87
N LEU A 61 0.84 -7.88 1.81
CA LEU A 61 1.52 -8.65 2.84
C LEU A 61 1.57 -7.91 4.19
N SER A 62 1.63 -6.57 4.18
CA SER A 62 1.75 -5.76 5.40
C SER A 62 0.42 -5.48 6.09
N VAL A 63 -0.70 -5.58 5.39
CA VAL A 63 -1.98 -5.07 5.89
C VAL A 63 -2.80 -6.10 6.69
N ASP A 64 -2.48 -7.38 6.58
CA ASP A 64 -3.26 -8.46 7.22
C ASP A 64 -3.43 -8.25 8.74
N ARG A 65 -2.41 -7.72 9.39
CA ARG A 65 -2.40 -7.43 10.83
C ARG A 65 -2.88 -6.03 11.21
N LEU A 66 -3.11 -5.14 10.23
CA LEU A 66 -3.35 -3.73 10.48
C LEU A 66 -4.46 -3.45 11.51
N PHE A 67 -5.56 -4.17 11.46
CA PHE A 67 -6.67 -4.01 12.40
C PHE A 67 -6.89 -5.25 13.28
N ARG A 68 -6.22 -6.36 12.97
CA ARG A 68 -6.44 -7.62 13.67
C ARG A 68 -5.99 -7.58 15.11
N ASP A 69 -4.79 -7.05 15.35
CA ASP A 69 -4.25 -6.95 16.71
C ASP A 69 -5.12 -6.04 17.59
N ASP A 70 -5.58 -4.89 17.05
CA ASP A 70 -6.49 -3.98 17.77
C ASP A 70 -7.89 -4.58 17.98
N PHE A 71 -8.31 -5.52 17.15
CA PHE A 71 -9.55 -6.26 17.34
C PHE A 71 -9.41 -7.32 18.44
N GLU A 72 -8.30 -8.05 18.44
CA GLU A 72 -8.03 -9.12 19.41
C GLU A 72 -7.75 -8.55 20.83
N ASP A 73 -7.14 -7.37 20.95
CA ASP A 73 -6.86 -6.70 22.24
C ASP A 73 -8.00 -5.79 22.74
N GLY A 74 -9.10 -5.65 21.98
CA GLY A 74 -10.27 -4.83 22.35
C GLY A 74 -10.08 -3.31 22.11
N THR A 75 -8.98 -2.88 21.52
CA THR A 75 -8.74 -1.47 21.20
C THR A 75 -9.79 -0.92 20.23
N LEU A 76 -10.24 -1.74 19.25
CA LEU A 76 -11.28 -1.32 18.32
C LEU A 76 -12.62 -1.06 19.01
N GLU A 77 -12.98 -1.85 20.02
CA GLU A 77 -14.18 -1.61 20.81
C GLU A 77 -14.10 -0.25 21.54
N GLN A 78 -12.92 0.07 22.09
CA GLN A 78 -12.69 1.37 22.73
C GLN A 78 -12.81 2.54 21.74
N TRP A 79 -12.42 2.36 20.47
CA TRP A 79 -12.60 3.39 19.44
C TRP A 79 -14.07 3.59 19.07
N VAL A 80 -14.85 2.51 19.02
CA VAL A 80 -16.28 2.56 18.67
C VAL A 80 -17.12 3.11 19.81
N LEU A 81 -16.79 2.77 21.06
CA LEU A 81 -17.49 3.24 22.28
C LEU A 81 -17.05 4.63 22.72
N GLY A 82 -15.85 5.03 22.34
CA GLY A 82 -15.27 6.33 22.69
C GLY A 82 -15.97 7.50 21.97
N SER A 83 -15.78 8.72 22.48
CA SER A 83 -16.35 9.94 21.91
C SER A 83 -15.63 10.45 20.65
N GLY A 84 -14.51 9.82 20.27
CA GLY A 84 -13.70 10.22 19.11
C GLY A 84 -14.23 9.69 17.77
N PRO A 85 -13.99 10.40 16.67
CA PRO A 85 -14.41 9.94 15.34
C PRO A 85 -13.56 8.76 14.88
N VAL A 86 -14.16 7.57 14.72
CA VAL A 86 -13.49 6.33 14.31
C VAL A 86 -12.77 6.48 12.97
N TRP A 87 -13.34 7.25 12.02
CA TRP A 87 -12.72 7.50 10.71
C TRP A 87 -11.36 8.23 10.83
N LEU A 88 -11.20 9.10 11.81
CA LEU A 88 -9.94 9.82 12.02
C LEU A 88 -8.87 8.91 12.61
N ASN A 89 -9.24 8.02 13.54
CA ASN A 89 -8.33 7.01 14.08
C ASN A 89 -7.90 6.02 13.01
N SER A 90 -8.84 5.56 12.16
CA SER A 90 -8.55 4.69 11.02
C SER A 90 -7.60 5.36 10.02
N LEU A 91 -7.87 6.63 9.67
CA LEU A 91 -7.00 7.39 8.76
C LEU A 91 -5.59 7.56 9.36
N ALA A 92 -5.49 7.88 10.65
CA ALA A 92 -4.21 8.01 11.33
C ALA A 92 -3.42 6.69 11.33
N LYS A 93 -4.10 5.55 11.51
CA LYS A 93 -3.48 4.23 11.45
C LYS A 93 -3.01 3.87 10.04
N VAL A 94 -3.83 4.15 9.02
CA VAL A 94 -3.44 3.95 7.62
C VAL A 94 -2.28 4.86 7.22
N ALA A 95 -2.25 6.10 7.70
CA ALA A 95 -1.13 7.01 7.48
C ALA A 95 0.17 6.48 8.12
N ALA A 96 0.11 5.94 9.34
CA ALA A 96 1.25 5.29 9.98
C ALA A 96 1.74 4.06 9.18
N HIS A 97 0.82 3.21 8.73
CA HIS A 97 1.14 2.08 7.87
C HIS A 97 1.81 2.53 6.57
N TRP A 98 1.28 3.56 5.91
CA TRP A 98 1.90 4.09 4.69
C TRP A 98 3.31 4.66 4.95
N LEU A 99 3.52 5.35 6.06
CA LEU A 99 4.85 5.85 6.45
C LEU A 99 5.87 4.71 6.64
N LEU A 100 5.42 3.56 7.16
CA LEU A 100 6.27 2.41 7.42
C LEU A 100 6.49 1.51 6.20
N THR A 101 5.53 1.43 5.28
CA THR A 101 5.58 0.54 4.13
C THR A 101 5.68 1.32 2.81
N GLY A 102 4.76 2.23 2.55
CA GLY A 102 4.66 2.97 1.28
C GLY A 102 5.82 3.95 1.08
N LEU A 103 6.13 4.75 2.09
CA LEU A 103 7.21 5.74 1.99
C LEU A 103 8.59 5.11 1.75
N PRO A 104 8.99 4.03 2.44
CA PRO A 104 10.22 3.31 2.10
C PRO A 104 10.23 2.75 0.68
N ILE A 105 9.10 2.26 0.16
CA ILE A 105 8.98 1.82 -1.25
C ILE A 105 9.28 2.99 -2.19
N VAL A 106 8.75 4.19 -1.93
CA VAL A 106 9.07 5.40 -2.71
C VAL A 106 10.56 5.74 -2.63
N CYS A 107 11.15 5.69 -1.44
CA CYS A 107 12.58 5.97 -1.23
C CYS A 107 13.50 4.95 -1.95
N LEU A 108 13.04 3.72 -2.14
CA LEU A 108 13.77 2.67 -2.86
C LEU A 108 13.64 2.80 -4.40
N SER A 109 12.84 3.72 -4.93
CA SER A 109 12.64 3.89 -6.37
C SER A 109 13.93 4.06 -7.19
N PRO A 110 15.00 4.78 -6.73
CA PRO A 110 16.27 4.82 -7.46
C PRO A 110 16.93 3.45 -7.59
N LEU A 111 16.85 2.64 -6.53
CA LEU A 111 17.40 1.28 -6.54
C LEU A 111 16.63 0.40 -7.55
N PHE A 112 15.32 0.51 -7.63
CA PHE A 112 14.50 -0.23 -8.59
C PHE A 112 14.86 0.14 -10.03
N CYS A 113 15.05 1.45 -10.32
CA CYS A 113 15.48 1.90 -11.64
C CYS A 113 16.82 1.29 -12.03
N VAL A 114 17.80 1.29 -11.14
CA VAL A 114 19.12 0.70 -11.40
C VAL A 114 19.03 -0.80 -11.63
N MET A 115 18.31 -1.53 -10.78
CA MET A 115 18.20 -3.00 -10.86
C MET A 115 17.42 -3.48 -12.09
N LEU A 116 16.45 -2.69 -12.57
CA LEU A 116 15.64 -2.99 -13.75
C LEU A 116 16.14 -2.28 -15.02
N ASN A 117 17.35 -1.74 -14.97
CA ASN A 117 18.01 -1.09 -16.11
C ASN A 117 17.23 0.06 -16.75
N LEU A 118 16.49 0.83 -15.91
CA LEU A 118 15.87 2.09 -16.31
C LEU A 118 16.90 3.22 -16.20
N ASP A 119 16.90 4.15 -17.18
CA ASP A 119 17.72 5.35 -17.13
C ASP A 119 17.37 6.20 -15.89
N TYR A 120 18.37 6.90 -15.35
CA TYR A 120 18.20 7.76 -14.17
C TYR A 120 17.14 8.86 -14.34
N GLN A 121 16.87 9.29 -15.57
CA GLN A 121 15.82 10.27 -15.89
C GLN A 121 14.41 9.78 -15.52
N TRP A 122 14.18 8.47 -15.37
CA TRP A 122 12.90 7.89 -14.97
C TRP A 122 12.68 7.86 -13.46
N ILE A 123 13.73 8.07 -12.66
CA ILE A 123 13.63 8.04 -11.19
C ILE A 123 12.53 8.98 -10.65
N PRO A 124 12.46 10.28 -11.06
CA PRO A 124 11.39 11.15 -10.57
C PRO A 124 9.98 10.68 -10.96
N THR A 125 9.84 10.16 -12.18
CA THR A 125 8.56 9.64 -12.70
C THR A 125 8.10 8.42 -11.90
N VAL A 126 8.99 7.47 -11.65
CA VAL A 126 8.73 6.28 -10.82
C VAL A 126 8.41 6.69 -9.39
N ALA A 127 9.24 7.55 -8.79
CA ALA A 127 9.03 8.04 -7.43
C ALA A 127 7.68 8.76 -7.27
N LEU A 128 7.32 9.64 -8.22
CA LEU A 128 6.04 10.36 -8.19
C LEU A 128 4.85 9.41 -8.37
N SER A 129 4.96 8.45 -9.27
CA SER A 129 3.95 7.41 -9.47
C SER A 129 3.71 6.63 -8.17
N LEU A 130 4.77 6.15 -7.52
CA LEU A 130 4.71 5.45 -6.24
C LEU A 130 4.16 6.35 -5.13
N LEU A 131 4.59 7.62 -5.06
CA LEU A 131 4.14 8.56 -4.04
C LEU A 131 2.64 8.83 -4.09
N LEU A 132 2.06 8.91 -5.29
CA LEU A 132 0.62 9.11 -5.47
C LEU A 132 -0.18 7.83 -5.31
N GLY A 133 0.35 6.70 -5.76
CA GLY A 133 -0.42 5.46 -5.81
C GLY A 133 -0.30 4.60 -4.54
N THR A 134 0.84 4.58 -3.84
CA THR A 134 0.97 3.74 -2.63
C THR A 134 0.04 4.15 -1.47
N PRO A 135 -0.31 5.44 -1.25
CA PRO A 135 -1.33 5.78 -0.28
C PRO A 135 -2.71 5.22 -0.64
N ILE A 136 -3.05 5.19 -1.94
CA ILE A 136 -4.31 4.59 -2.42
C ILE A 136 -4.31 3.09 -2.12
N LEU A 137 -3.20 2.39 -2.42
CA LEU A 137 -3.07 0.97 -2.09
C LEU A 137 -3.21 0.72 -0.58
N SER A 138 -2.58 1.54 0.27
CA SER A 138 -2.70 1.41 1.73
C SER A 138 -4.13 1.62 2.23
N LEU A 139 -4.87 2.58 1.67
CA LEU A 139 -6.28 2.83 1.99
C LEU A 139 -7.19 1.67 1.55
N LEU A 140 -7.00 1.17 0.32
CA LEU A 140 -7.76 0.03 -0.19
C LEU A 140 -7.47 -1.24 0.62
N ALA A 141 -6.20 -1.50 0.90
CA ALA A 141 -5.80 -2.64 1.70
C ALA A 141 -6.36 -2.55 3.13
N ALA A 142 -6.36 -1.37 3.74
CA ALA A 142 -6.98 -1.14 5.04
C ALA A 142 -8.50 -1.35 5.01
N LEU A 143 -9.19 -0.98 3.93
CA LEU A 143 -10.61 -1.32 3.75
C LEU A 143 -10.82 -2.84 3.78
N GLY A 144 -9.98 -3.59 3.05
CA GLY A 144 -10.02 -5.05 3.08
C GLY A 144 -9.79 -5.63 4.45
N GLY A 145 -8.78 -5.14 5.16
CA GLY A 145 -8.50 -5.53 6.54
C GLY A 145 -9.69 -5.27 7.47
N ALA A 146 -10.33 -4.10 7.35
CA ALA A 146 -11.52 -3.76 8.12
C ALA A 146 -12.75 -4.64 7.81
N LEU A 147 -12.93 -5.04 6.54
CA LEU A 147 -14.01 -5.94 6.14
C LEU A 147 -13.82 -7.38 6.64
N THR A 148 -12.57 -7.80 6.82
CA THR A 148 -12.23 -9.19 7.15
C THR A 148 -11.82 -9.40 8.60
N VAL A 149 -11.64 -8.34 9.40
CA VAL A 149 -11.08 -8.39 10.76
C VAL A 149 -11.83 -9.34 11.70
N GLY A 150 -13.15 -9.45 11.60
CA GLY A 150 -13.97 -10.36 12.42
C GLY A 150 -14.08 -11.79 11.90
N LEU A 151 -13.37 -12.16 10.83
CA LEU A 151 -13.50 -13.46 10.17
C LEU A 151 -12.36 -14.40 10.56
N ARG A 152 -12.65 -15.69 10.78
CA ARG A 152 -11.65 -16.72 11.14
C ARG A 152 -10.56 -16.95 10.06
N GLN A 153 -10.85 -16.64 8.78
CA GLN A 153 -9.95 -16.82 7.64
C GLN A 153 -9.69 -15.49 6.94
N SER A 154 -9.46 -14.41 7.69
CA SER A 154 -9.26 -13.06 7.16
C SER A 154 -8.13 -12.97 6.14
N SER A 155 -7.00 -13.61 6.42
CA SER A 155 -5.79 -13.56 5.58
C SER A 155 -6.00 -14.10 4.16
N ALA A 156 -6.85 -15.12 3.98
CA ALA A 156 -7.15 -15.69 2.66
C ALA A 156 -8.19 -14.86 1.89
N LEU A 157 -9.15 -14.25 2.58
CA LEU A 157 -10.25 -13.50 1.96
C LEU A 157 -9.81 -12.08 1.57
N LEU A 158 -8.90 -11.48 2.31
CA LEU A 158 -8.44 -10.11 2.09
C LEU A 158 -7.93 -9.89 0.65
N PRO A 159 -6.97 -10.67 0.11
CA PRO A 159 -6.51 -10.48 -1.26
C PRO A 159 -7.61 -10.64 -2.30
N ILE A 160 -8.51 -11.61 -2.12
CA ILE A 160 -9.60 -11.90 -3.07
C ILE A 160 -10.55 -10.71 -3.21
N ILE A 161 -10.87 -10.03 -2.10
CA ILE A 161 -11.78 -8.89 -2.09
C ILE A 161 -11.10 -7.63 -2.64
N ILE A 162 -9.82 -7.41 -2.30
CA ILE A 162 -9.15 -6.14 -2.56
C ILE A 162 -8.38 -6.11 -3.88
N MET A 163 -7.85 -7.23 -4.37
CA MET A 163 -7.13 -7.26 -5.65
C MET A 163 -7.91 -6.61 -6.81
N PRO A 164 -9.20 -6.91 -7.04
CA PRO A 164 -9.94 -6.26 -8.12
C PRO A 164 -10.02 -4.73 -7.99
N LEU A 165 -10.08 -4.22 -6.76
CA LEU A 165 -10.12 -2.77 -6.48
C LEU A 165 -8.75 -2.10 -6.68
N MET A 166 -7.65 -2.84 -6.56
CA MET A 166 -6.30 -2.34 -6.78
C MET A 166 -5.90 -2.31 -8.26
N VAL A 167 -6.57 -3.09 -9.14
CA VAL A 167 -6.25 -3.16 -10.58
C VAL A 167 -6.32 -1.79 -11.26
N PRO A 168 -7.33 -0.93 -11.07
CA PRO A 168 -7.34 0.41 -11.69
C PRO A 168 -6.15 1.27 -11.28
N VAL A 169 -5.71 1.19 -10.02
CA VAL A 169 -4.53 1.91 -9.53
C VAL A 169 -3.27 1.42 -10.26
N LEU A 170 -3.12 0.11 -10.37
CA LEU A 170 -1.99 -0.53 -11.06
C LEU A 170 -1.93 -0.10 -12.53
N ILE A 171 -3.06 -0.10 -13.24
CA ILE A 171 -3.13 0.31 -14.65
C ILE A 171 -2.73 1.77 -14.80
N LEU A 172 -3.31 2.69 -14.02
CA LEU A 172 -3.02 4.11 -14.11
C LEU A 172 -1.55 4.39 -13.78
N ALA A 173 -1.02 3.74 -12.77
CA ALA A 173 0.34 3.95 -12.30
C ALA A 173 1.41 3.40 -13.26
N THR A 174 1.18 2.24 -13.85
CA THR A 174 2.08 1.69 -14.87
C THR A 174 2.05 2.53 -16.15
N GLN A 175 0.88 3.01 -16.57
CA GLN A 175 0.75 3.91 -17.72
C GLN A 175 1.38 5.28 -17.46
N ALA A 176 1.34 5.80 -16.23
CA ALA A 176 1.99 7.05 -15.87
C ALA A 176 3.52 6.98 -16.06
N ILE A 177 4.13 5.81 -15.86
CA ILE A 177 5.55 5.57 -16.11
C ILE A 177 5.80 5.26 -17.60
N GLY A 178 5.01 4.37 -18.21
CA GLY A 178 5.26 3.84 -19.56
C GLY A 178 4.88 4.79 -20.72
N SER A 179 4.06 5.81 -20.49
CA SER A 179 3.52 6.69 -21.53
C SER A 179 4.32 7.99 -21.63
N SER A 180 5.21 8.09 -22.60
CA SER A 180 6.02 9.29 -22.84
C SER A 180 5.19 10.51 -23.27
N LEU A 181 4.07 10.33 -23.96
CA LEU A 181 3.24 11.42 -24.49
C LEU A 181 2.10 11.83 -23.56
N ASN A 182 1.50 10.91 -22.83
CA ASN A 182 0.32 11.11 -21.99
C ASN A 182 0.57 10.88 -20.48
N GLY A 183 1.83 10.75 -20.06
CA GLY A 183 2.18 10.49 -18.67
C GLY A 183 1.55 11.50 -17.71
N GLY A 184 1.55 12.78 -18.05
CA GLY A 184 0.93 13.84 -17.26
C GLY A 184 -0.56 13.63 -17.00
N THR A 185 -1.31 13.13 -17.97
CA THR A 185 -2.73 12.84 -17.82
C THR A 185 -2.97 11.70 -16.82
N PHE A 186 -2.15 10.64 -16.85
CA PHE A 186 -2.26 9.53 -15.91
C PHE A 186 -1.91 9.93 -14.47
N PHE A 187 -0.96 10.86 -14.28
CA PHE A 187 -0.68 11.44 -12.96
C PHE A 187 -1.87 12.24 -12.41
N LEU A 188 -2.57 12.99 -13.27
CA LEU A 188 -3.80 13.69 -12.87
C LEU A 188 -4.90 12.70 -12.44
N TRP A 189 -5.07 11.59 -13.16
CA TRP A 189 -6.02 10.54 -12.76
C TRP A 189 -5.62 9.87 -11.45
N LEU A 190 -4.33 9.61 -11.21
CA LEU A 190 -3.84 9.09 -9.93
C LEU A 190 -4.09 10.09 -8.79
N ALA A 191 -3.84 11.37 -9.01
CA ALA A 191 -4.11 12.41 -8.01
C ALA A 191 -5.60 12.56 -7.71
N ALA A 192 -6.46 12.48 -8.74
CA ALA A 192 -7.92 12.48 -8.57
C ALA A 192 -8.40 11.25 -7.78
N LEU A 193 -7.86 10.07 -8.11
CA LEU A 193 -8.17 8.82 -7.40
C LEU A 193 -7.69 8.88 -5.95
N LEU A 194 -6.52 9.46 -5.69
CA LEU A 194 -6.01 9.69 -4.33
C LEU A 194 -6.94 10.60 -3.53
N SER A 195 -7.37 11.71 -4.12
CA SER A 195 -8.29 12.66 -3.49
C SER A 195 -9.65 12.01 -3.16
N PHE A 196 -10.17 11.23 -4.10
CA PHE A 196 -11.38 10.42 -3.89
C PHE A 196 -11.20 9.40 -2.76
N SER A 197 -10.08 8.65 -2.79
CA SER A 197 -9.78 7.62 -1.80
C SER A 197 -9.62 8.21 -0.39
N LEU A 198 -8.93 9.34 -0.25
CA LEU A 198 -8.77 10.03 1.04
C LEU A 198 -10.09 10.54 1.62
N THR A 199 -11.07 10.85 0.77
CA THR A 199 -12.37 11.35 1.21
C THR A 199 -13.30 10.23 1.61
N PHE A 200 -13.41 9.18 0.81
CA PHE A 200 -14.44 8.15 0.97
C PHE A 200 -13.96 6.90 1.73
N LEU A 201 -12.72 6.44 1.53
CA LEU A 201 -12.25 5.19 2.13
C LEU A 201 -12.15 5.25 3.67
N PRO A 202 -11.72 6.33 4.33
CA PRO A 202 -11.70 6.38 5.79
C PRO A 202 -13.10 6.23 6.41
N LEU A 203 -14.13 6.76 5.74
CA LEU A 203 -15.52 6.58 6.17
C LEU A 203 -15.99 5.14 5.99
N ALA A 204 -15.69 4.53 4.83
CA ALA A 204 -16.00 3.13 4.57
C ALA A 204 -15.30 2.18 5.55
N ILE A 205 -14.02 2.43 5.85
CA ILE A 205 -13.24 1.69 6.86
C ILE A 205 -13.92 1.82 8.24
N ALA A 206 -14.29 3.04 8.65
CA ALA A 206 -14.93 3.26 9.94
C ALA A 206 -16.28 2.54 10.07
N ILE A 207 -17.10 2.53 9.01
CA ILE A 207 -18.37 1.80 8.98
C ILE A 207 -18.12 0.29 9.10
N SER A 208 -17.14 -0.23 8.37
CA SER A 208 -16.78 -1.66 8.40
C SER A 208 -16.28 -2.10 9.79
N LEU A 209 -15.43 -1.29 10.43
CA LEU A 209 -14.94 -1.56 11.79
C LEU A 209 -16.08 -1.54 12.82
N LYS A 210 -17.00 -0.56 12.74
CA LYS A 210 -18.18 -0.53 13.61
C LYS A 210 -19.05 -1.77 13.43
N ALA A 211 -19.26 -2.21 12.20
CA ALA A 211 -20.02 -3.41 11.92
C ALA A 211 -19.33 -4.69 12.42
N ALA A 212 -18.00 -4.74 12.43
CA ALA A 212 -17.23 -5.87 12.96
C ALA A 212 -17.34 -5.98 14.50
N VAL A 213 -17.30 -4.84 15.19
CA VAL A 213 -17.40 -4.79 16.68
C VAL A 213 -18.83 -5.06 17.16
N SER A 214 -19.85 -4.78 16.35
CA SER A 214 -21.27 -4.96 16.73
C SER A 214 -21.77 -6.41 16.55
N ARG A 215 -20.94 -7.33 16.06
CA ARG A 215 -21.26 -8.76 15.90
C ARG A 215 -20.88 -9.56 17.13
#